data_74bb047db7b8528bd19e9eb4e6cc0c93
#
_entry.id   74bb047db7b8528bd19e9eb4e6cc0c93
#
_cell.length_a   1.000
_cell.length_b   1.000
_cell.length_c   1.000
_cell.angle_alpha   90.00
_cell.angle_beta   90.00
_cell.angle_gamma   90.00
#
_symmetry.space_group_name_H-M   'P 1'
#
loop_
_entity.id
_entity.type
_entity.pdbx_description
1 polymer ?
#
loop_
_entity_poly.entity_id
_entity_poly.type
_entity_poly.pdbx_seq_one_letter_code
_entity_poly.pdbx_strand_id
1 'polypeptide(L)'
;AFTLYVKEAGIAQDLKSLRWVFASGEALLPSHVNNFNQVISSVTSTRLTNFYGPTEATIDVSFYDCPDNCEVTSVPIGKPIQNTRLYILVDGKLAPIGQVGELCIAGDCLAAGYLNNPSLTEKYFYTDIMNHGEKMYRSGDLAYLQEDGNIQYCGRCDNQVKIHGQRMELEEIESVMLRCPDITNCAVIAKTTEVFLPILAMFYESKSKIPVETLKSYLQDFLPQYMIPNRYIHIHQLPKTT
;
A
#
# COMPACT_ATOMS: atom_id res chain seq x y z
N ALA A 1 2.23 -4.71 15.75
CA ALA A 1 1.25 -5.15 16.76
C ALA A 1 1.61 -6.54 17.33
N PHE A 2 1.66 -7.62 16.50
CA PHE A 2 1.90 -9.00 16.97
C PHE A 2 3.20 -9.16 17.78
N THR A 3 4.34 -8.71 17.26
CA THR A 3 5.65 -8.82 17.92
C THR A 3 5.69 -8.08 19.26
N LEU A 4 5.08 -6.90 19.32
CA LEU A 4 4.98 -6.11 20.56
C LEU A 4 4.15 -6.85 21.61
N TYR A 5 3.00 -7.37 21.24
CA TYR A 5 2.16 -8.19 22.12
C TYR A 5 2.90 -9.41 22.66
N VAL A 6 3.58 -10.17 21.81
CA VAL A 6 4.35 -11.35 22.22
C VAL A 6 5.45 -10.98 23.22
N LYS A 7 6.13 -9.85 22.99
CA LYS A 7 7.18 -9.33 23.88
C LYS A 7 6.60 -8.91 25.23
N GLU A 8 5.52 -8.14 25.23
CA GLU A 8 4.89 -7.63 26.47
C GLU A 8 4.25 -8.73 27.28
N ALA A 9 3.61 -9.72 26.66
CA ALA A 9 3.01 -10.86 27.31
C ALA A 9 4.02 -11.92 27.75
N GLY A 10 5.27 -11.86 27.28
CA GLY A 10 6.32 -12.83 27.61
C GLY A 10 6.05 -14.26 27.11
N ILE A 11 5.22 -14.43 26.08
CA ILE A 11 4.70 -15.71 25.60
C ILE A 11 5.48 -16.29 24.41
N ALA A 12 6.68 -15.77 24.10
CA ALA A 12 7.46 -16.25 22.94
C ALA A 12 7.72 -17.76 23.00
N GLN A 13 7.97 -18.31 24.19
CA GLN A 13 8.21 -19.76 24.40
C GLN A 13 6.97 -20.61 24.09
N ASP A 14 5.77 -20.07 24.21
CA ASP A 14 4.53 -20.80 23.94
C ASP A 14 4.26 -20.95 22.43
N LEU A 15 5.00 -20.18 21.61
CA LEU A 15 4.90 -20.17 20.14
C LEU A 15 5.82 -21.19 19.46
N LYS A 16 6.40 -22.16 20.17
CA LYS A 16 7.36 -23.14 19.60
C LYS A 16 6.80 -24.01 18.47
N SER A 17 5.49 -24.17 18.38
CA SER A 17 4.82 -24.86 17.28
C SER A 17 4.65 -24.01 16.03
N LEU A 18 4.80 -22.68 16.15
CA LEU A 18 4.67 -21.75 15.05
C LEU A 18 5.88 -21.89 14.10
N ARG A 19 5.62 -22.10 12.83
CA ARG A 19 6.66 -22.31 11.80
C ARG A 19 6.87 -21.11 10.93
N TRP A 20 5.77 -20.46 10.53
CA TRP A 20 5.76 -19.30 9.64
C TRP A 20 4.80 -18.22 10.11
N VAL A 21 5.19 -16.99 9.90
CA VAL A 21 4.33 -15.80 9.96
C VAL A 21 4.38 -15.13 8.60
N PHE A 22 3.22 -14.83 8.06
CA PHE A 22 3.06 -14.13 6.79
C PHE A 22 2.60 -12.70 7.05
N ALA A 23 3.28 -11.73 6.45
CA ALA A 23 2.93 -10.33 6.51
C ALA A 23 2.53 -9.85 5.12
N SER A 24 1.36 -9.25 4.98
CA SER A 24 0.82 -8.73 3.72
C SER A 24 -0.05 -7.50 3.95
N GLY A 25 -0.37 -6.79 2.88
CA GLY A 25 -1.31 -5.67 2.87
C GLY A 25 -0.72 -4.30 3.13
N GLU A 26 0.41 -4.22 3.84
CA GLU A 26 1.15 -2.97 4.09
C GLU A 26 2.67 -3.21 3.94
N ALA A 27 3.44 -2.12 3.81
CA ALA A 27 4.89 -2.22 3.72
C ALA A 27 5.47 -2.79 5.02
N LEU A 28 6.18 -3.91 4.91
CA LEU A 28 6.92 -4.49 6.02
C LEU A 28 8.27 -3.77 6.16
N LEU A 29 8.45 -3.04 7.27
CA LEU A 29 9.67 -2.27 7.51
C LEU A 29 10.81 -3.14 8.05
N PRO A 30 12.09 -2.77 7.78
CA PRO A 30 13.25 -3.45 8.37
C PRO A 30 13.18 -3.55 9.90
N SER A 31 12.72 -2.52 10.58
CA SER A 31 12.52 -2.50 12.03
C SER A 31 11.52 -3.57 12.51
N HIS A 32 10.48 -3.87 11.71
CA HIS A 32 9.51 -4.93 12.03
C HIS A 32 10.16 -6.31 11.93
N VAL A 33 10.97 -6.55 10.88
CA VAL A 33 11.69 -7.82 10.68
C VAL A 33 12.71 -8.03 11.80
N ASN A 34 13.54 -7.02 12.09
CA ASN A 34 14.56 -7.08 13.14
C ASN A 34 13.94 -7.34 14.52
N ASN A 35 12.83 -6.66 14.84
CA ASN A 35 12.09 -6.93 16.07
C ASN A 35 11.50 -8.35 16.11
N PHE A 36 10.95 -8.83 14.98
CA PHE A 36 10.44 -10.19 14.88
C PHE A 36 11.56 -11.22 15.13
N ASN A 37 12.70 -11.04 14.51
CA ASN A 37 13.86 -11.92 14.67
C ASN A 37 14.34 -11.95 16.12
N GLN A 38 14.44 -10.77 16.76
CA GLN A 38 14.88 -10.65 18.14
C GLN A 38 13.91 -11.30 19.15
N VAL A 39 12.59 -11.15 18.94
CA VAL A 39 11.57 -11.55 19.93
C VAL A 39 11.05 -12.95 19.69
N ILE A 40 10.94 -13.37 18.44
CA ILE A 40 10.26 -14.62 18.06
C ILE A 40 11.22 -15.61 17.42
N SER A 41 11.87 -15.28 16.31
CA SER A 41 12.72 -16.23 15.57
C SER A 41 13.87 -16.77 16.42
N SER A 42 14.51 -15.92 17.23
CA SER A 42 15.62 -16.32 18.12
C SER A 42 15.22 -17.37 19.18
N VAL A 43 13.94 -17.48 19.48
CA VAL A 43 13.40 -18.39 20.52
C VAL A 43 12.71 -19.61 19.92
N THR A 44 12.07 -19.46 18.76
CA THR A 44 11.14 -20.45 18.19
C THR A 44 11.58 -21.01 16.85
N SER A 45 12.58 -20.39 16.18
CA SER A 45 12.96 -20.65 14.78
C SER A 45 11.81 -20.41 13.78
N THR A 46 10.82 -19.59 14.14
CA THR A 46 9.72 -19.20 13.27
C THR A 46 10.24 -18.27 12.17
N ARG A 47 9.86 -18.51 10.93
CA ARG A 47 10.21 -17.68 9.77
C ARG A 47 9.18 -16.57 9.55
N LEU A 48 9.64 -15.46 8.98
CA LEU A 48 8.79 -14.37 8.53
C LEU A 48 8.90 -14.22 7.02
N THR A 49 7.76 -14.22 6.34
CA THR A 49 7.69 -14.00 4.89
C THR A 49 6.86 -12.76 4.61
N ASN A 50 7.39 -11.85 3.81
CA ASN A 50 6.68 -10.69 3.29
C ASN A 50 5.95 -11.07 2.01
N PHE A 51 4.64 -10.82 1.94
CA PHE A 51 3.83 -10.99 0.74
C PHE A 51 3.41 -9.61 0.21
N TYR A 52 3.25 -9.54 -1.09
CA TYR A 52 2.74 -8.36 -1.78
C TYR A 52 1.74 -8.75 -2.86
N GLY A 53 0.66 -7.99 -2.97
CA GLY A 53 -0.28 -8.05 -4.06
C GLY A 53 -1.45 -7.08 -3.91
N PRO A 54 -2.02 -6.61 -5.03
CA PRO A 54 -3.25 -5.84 -5.05
C PRO A 54 -4.47 -6.76 -5.15
N THR A 55 -5.63 -6.24 -4.78
CA THR A 55 -6.92 -6.96 -4.90
C THR A 55 -7.21 -7.41 -6.33
N GLU A 56 -6.81 -6.62 -7.31
CA GLU A 56 -6.98 -6.88 -8.74
C GLU A 56 -6.16 -8.08 -9.25
N ALA A 57 -5.24 -8.57 -8.44
CA ALA A 57 -4.42 -9.76 -8.71
C ALA A 57 -4.53 -10.82 -7.60
N THR A 58 -5.69 -10.96 -6.99
CA THR A 58 -6.05 -12.02 -6.05
C THR A 58 -5.10 -12.14 -4.86
N ILE A 59 -5.00 -11.06 -4.10
CA ILE A 59 -4.37 -10.90 -2.79
C ILE A 59 -2.85 -10.80 -2.85
N ASP A 60 -2.12 -11.89 -3.16
CA ASP A 60 -0.67 -11.93 -3.12
C ASP A 60 -0.08 -12.46 -4.44
N VAL A 61 0.90 -11.77 -4.99
CA VAL A 61 1.56 -12.07 -6.27
C VAL A 61 3.06 -12.25 -6.16
N SER A 62 3.65 -11.88 -5.04
CA SER A 62 5.07 -12.11 -4.76
C SER A 62 5.31 -12.38 -3.29
N PHE A 63 6.50 -12.93 -3.01
CA PHE A 63 6.93 -13.22 -1.66
C PHE A 63 8.43 -12.98 -1.48
N TYR A 64 8.82 -12.65 -0.25
CA TYR A 64 10.19 -12.53 0.19
C TYR A 64 10.37 -13.18 1.56
N ASP A 65 11.17 -14.22 1.65
CA ASP A 65 11.54 -14.82 2.93
C ASP A 65 12.55 -13.91 3.63
N CYS A 66 12.12 -13.31 4.73
CA CYS A 66 12.97 -12.39 5.48
C CYS A 66 14.12 -13.16 6.17
N PRO A 67 15.38 -12.71 6.06
CA PRO A 67 16.50 -13.34 6.74
C PRO A 67 16.37 -13.18 8.27
N ASP A 68 16.75 -14.21 8.99
CA ASP A 68 16.69 -14.28 10.46
C ASP A 68 18.07 -14.26 11.14
N ASN A 69 19.15 -14.32 10.34
CA ASN A 69 20.53 -14.48 10.80
C ASN A 69 21.40 -13.22 10.64
N CYS A 70 20.83 -12.11 10.21
CA CYS A 70 21.53 -10.84 10.03
C CYS A 70 20.59 -9.65 10.30
N GLU A 71 21.18 -8.48 10.47
CA GLU A 71 20.43 -7.24 10.51
C GLU A 71 19.84 -6.92 9.13
N VAL A 72 18.53 -6.71 9.09
CA VAL A 72 17.80 -6.39 7.85
C VAL A 72 17.76 -4.87 7.69
N THR A 73 18.23 -4.38 6.54
CA THR A 73 18.24 -2.95 6.19
C THR A 73 17.23 -2.59 5.10
N SER A 74 16.72 -3.61 4.37
CA SER A 74 15.72 -3.45 3.30
C SER A 74 14.83 -4.68 3.27
N VAL A 75 13.56 -4.50 2.95
CA VAL A 75 12.58 -5.59 2.79
C VAL A 75 11.95 -5.49 1.40
N PRO A 76 12.41 -6.29 0.43
CA PRO A 76 11.79 -6.35 -0.89
C PRO A 76 10.37 -6.94 -0.84
N ILE A 77 9.60 -6.73 -1.90
CA ILE A 77 8.39 -7.51 -2.16
C ILE A 77 8.72 -8.88 -2.78
N GLY A 78 9.98 -9.11 -3.13
CA GLY A 78 10.54 -10.41 -3.48
C GLY A 78 10.32 -10.83 -4.92
N LYS A 79 10.03 -12.12 -5.11
CA LYS A 79 9.89 -12.78 -6.41
C LYS A 79 8.44 -13.19 -6.65
N PRO A 80 8.02 -13.30 -7.93
CA PRO A 80 6.66 -13.73 -8.24
C PRO A 80 6.36 -15.14 -7.71
N ILE A 81 5.12 -15.37 -7.28
CA ILE A 81 4.60 -16.71 -7.01
C ILE A 81 4.39 -17.49 -8.32
N GLN A 82 4.06 -18.79 -8.19
CA GLN A 82 3.82 -19.64 -9.36
C GLN A 82 2.69 -19.08 -10.24
N ASN A 83 2.82 -19.23 -11.56
CA ASN A 83 1.87 -18.76 -12.60
C ASN A 83 1.65 -17.25 -12.60
N THR A 84 2.55 -16.48 -12.00
CA THR A 84 2.53 -15.02 -11.96
C THR A 84 3.79 -14.46 -12.59
N ARG A 85 3.65 -13.36 -13.31
CA ARG A 85 4.75 -12.61 -13.91
C ARG A 85 4.69 -11.17 -13.42
N LEU A 86 5.83 -10.63 -13.03
CA LEU A 86 5.98 -9.25 -12.59
C LEU A 86 6.91 -8.54 -13.55
N TYR A 87 6.48 -7.38 -14.03
CA TYR A 87 7.25 -6.54 -14.94
C TYR A 87 7.45 -5.16 -14.34
N ILE A 88 8.62 -4.60 -14.50
CA ILE A 88 8.88 -3.19 -14.20
C ILE A 88 8.92 -2.45 -15.54
N LEU A 89 8.02 -1.49 -15.75
CA LEU A 89 7.89 -0.79 -17.02
C LEU A 89 8.23 0.70 -16.89
N VAL A 90 8.99 1.19 -17.86
CA VAL A 90 9.24 2.61 -18.11
C VAL A 90 8.86 2.88 -19.55
N ASP A 91 7.95 3.82 -19.79
CA ASP A 91 7.43 4.16 -21.13
C ASP A 91 6.96 2.93 -21.94
N GLY A 92 6.32 1.98 -21.25
CA GLY A 92 5.78 0.75 -21.85
C GLY A 92 6.83 -0.31 -22.24
N LYS A 93 8.09 -0.15 -21.82
CA LYS A 93 9.18 -1.11 -22.05
C LYS A 93 9.72 -1.63 -20.75
N LEU A 94 10.30 -2.85 -20.77
CA LEU A 94 10.95 -3.41 -19.60
C LEU A 94 12.11 -2.52 -19.13
N ALA A 95 12.08 -2.17 -17.84
CA ALA A 95 13.15 -1.41 -17.21
C ALA A 95 14.42 -2.28 -17.01
N PRO A 96 15.61 -1.74 -17.20
CA PRO A 96 16.85 -2.37 -16.76
C PRO A 96 16.87 -2.61 -15.25
N ILE A 97 17.71 -3.56 -14.79
CA ILE A 97 17.98 -3.79 -13.37
C ILE A 97 18.37 -2.47 -12.68
N GLY A 98 17.79 -2.20 -11.53
CA GLY A 98 18.03 -1.00 -10.74
C GLY A 98 17.25 0.24 -11.17
N GLN A 99 16.61 0.25 -12.35
CA GLN A 99 15.79 1.37 -12.79
C GLN A 99 14.38 1.29 -12.21
N VAL A 100 13.93 2.36 -11.56
CA VAL A 100 12.56 2.47 -11.05
C VAL A 100 11.58 2.66 -12.21
N GLY A 101 10.50 1.89 -12.18
CA GLY A 101 9.39 1.97 -13.11
C GLY A 101 8.08 1.50 -12.48
N GLU A 102 7.01 1.49 -13.25
CA GLU A 102 5.72 1.00 -12.79
C GLU A 102 5.70 -0.53 -12.74
N LEU A 103 5.27 -1.08 -11.59
CA LEU A 103 5.09 -2.52 -11.41
C LEU A 103 3.80 -2.96 -12.12
N CYS A 104 3.94 -3.90 -13.04
CA CYS A 104 2.84 -4.52 -13.77
C CYS A 104 2.78 -6.02 -13.47
N ILE A 105 1.58 -6.56 -13.40
CA ILE A 105 1.31 -7.94 -12.97
C ILE A 105 0.58 -8.68 -14.08
N ALA A 106 1.01 -9.89 -14.40
CA ALA A 106 0.37 -10.77 -15.38
C ALA A 106 0.31 -12.21 -14.86
N GLY A 107 -0.59 -13.01 -15.40
CA GLY A 107 -0.75 -14.41 -15.09
C GLY A 107 -2.15 -14.78 -14.58
N ASP A 108 -2.27 -16.00 -14.05
CA ASP A 108 -3.55 -16.59 -13.63
C ASP A 108 -4.20 -15.90 -12.42
N CYS A 109 -3.40 -15.09 -11.72
CA CYS A 109 -3.84 -14.32 -10.54
C CYS A 109 -4.76 -13.14 -10.85
N LEU A 110 -4.84 -12.70 -12.12
CA LEU A 110 -5.56 -11.48 -12.48
C LEU A 110 -7.07 -11.62 -12.38
N ALA A 111 -7.74 -10.62 -11.82
CA ALA A 111 -9.17 -10.45 -11.89
C ALA A 111 -9.66 -10.26 -13.34
N ALA A 112 -10.92 -10.55 -13.61
CA ALA A 112 -11.53 -10.31 -14.93
C ALA A 112 -11.57 -8.81 -15.28
N GLY A 113 -11.67 -7.95 -14.26
CA GLY A 113 -11.76 -6.49 -14.37
C GLY A 113 -12.62 -5.91 -13.25
N TYR A 114 -13.01 -4.66 -13.36
CA TYR A 114 -13.91 -3.97 -12.43
C TYR A 114 -15.36 -4.18 -12.80
N LEU A 115 -16.16 -4.65 -11.84
CA LEU A 115 -17.57 -4.97 -12.04
C LEU A 115 -18.35 -3.74 -12.53
N ASN A 116 -19.11 -3.92 -13.63
CA ASN A 116 -19.92 -2.87 -14.26
C ASN A 116 -19.15 -1.58 -14.62
N ASN A 117 -17.82 -1.65 -14.75
CA ASN A 117 -17.00 -0.51 -15.10
C ASN A 117 -15.96 -0.89 -16.18
N PRO A 118 -16.38 -1.03 -17.44
CA PRO A 118 -15.49 -1.42 -18.53
C PRO A 118 -14.42 -0.35 -18.81
N SER A 119 -14.74 0.93 -18.68
CA SER A 119 -13.76 2.01 -18.91
C SER A 119 -12.62 1.98 -17.90
N LEU A 120 -12.91 1.70 -16.64
CA LEU A 120 -11.88 1.53 -15.61
C LEU A 120 -11.08 0.24 -15.86
N THR A 121 -11.73 -0.82 -16.30
CA THR A 121 -11.06 -2.07 -16.67
C THR A 121 -10.07 -1.84 -17.81
N GLU A 122 -10.47 -1.18 -18.88
CA GLU A 122 -9.60 -0.83 -20.00
C GLU A 122 -8.44 0.09 -19.59
N LYS A 123 -8.65 0.95 -18.61
CA LYS A 123 -7.62 1.85 -18.08
C LYS A 123 -6.49 1.13 -17.35
N TYR A 124 -6.77 0.03 -16.65
CA TYR A 124 -5.80 -0.66 -15.79
C TYR A 124 -5.40 -2.05 -16.26
N PHE A 125 -6.22 -2.70 -17.09
CA PHE A 125 -5.93 -4.04 -17.64
C PHE A 125 -5.59 -3.93 -19.13
N TYR A 126 -4.34 -4.19 -19.45
CA TYR A 126 -3.77 -4.09 -20.80
C TYR A 126 -3.44 -5.48 -21.37
N THR A 127 -3.03 -5.52 -22.62
CA THR A 127 -2.41 -6.72 -23.21
C THR A 127 -1.02 -6.91 -22.62
N ASP A 128 -0.69 -8.14 -22.22
CA ASP A 128 0.64 -8.51 -21.73
C ASP A 128 1.67 -8.28 -22.86
N ILE A 129 2.73 -7.52 -22.54
CA ILE A 129 3.77 -7.16 -23.51
C ILE A 129 4.64 -8.34 -23.95
N MET A 130 4.75 -9.40 -23.12
CA MET A 130 5.58 -10.57 -23.37
C MET A 130 4.76 -11.78 -23.82
N ASN A 131 3.48 -11.80 -23.52
CA ASN A 131 2.57 -12.88 -23.86
C ASN A 131 1.28 -12.33 -24.49
N HIS A 132 1.38 -11.98 -25.77
CA HIS A 132 0.27 -11.42 -26.53
C HIS A 132 -0.94 -12.36 -26.52
N GLY A 133 -2.08 -11.87 -26.08
CA GLY A 133 -3.33 -12.61 -25.91
C GLY A 133 -3.73 -12.80 -24.45
N GLU A 134 -2.82 -12.56 -23.50
CA GLU A 134 -3.11 -12.50 -22.08
C GLU A 134 -3.25 -11.06 -21.60
N LYS A 135 -3.74 -10.88 -20.37
CA LYS A 135 -3.88 -9.59 -19.72
C LYS A 135 -2.70 -9.29 -18.79
N MET A 136 -2.45 -8.02 -18.63
CA MET A 136 -1.52 -7.45 -17.66
C MET A 136 -2.22 -6.32 -16.90
N TYR A 137 -2.05 -6.26 -15.59
CA TYR A 137 -2.59 -5.23 -14.72
C TYR A 137 -1.52 -4.20 -14.36
N ARG A 138 -1.83 -2.92 -14.52
CA ARG A 138 -1.00 -1.81 -14.06
C ARG A 138 -1.37 -1.47 -12.63
N SER A 139 -0.43 -1.71 -11.70
CA SER A 139 -0.71 -1.58 -10.27
C SER A 139 -0.72 -0.13 -9.77
N GLY A 140 -0.05 0.78 -10.47
CA GLY A 140 0.24 2.13 -9.98
C GLY A 140 1.36 2.15 -8.92
N ASP A 141 1.94 1.01 -8.60
CA ASP A 141 3.08 0.90 -7.68
C ASP A 141 4.39 1.09 -8.43
N LEU A 142 5.35 1.78 -7.82
CA LEU A 142 6.71 1.95 -8.31
C LEU A 142 7.64 0.92 -7.68
N ALA A 143 8.49 0.33 -8.50
CA ALA A 143 9.43 -0.68 -8.04
C ALA A 143 10.67 -0.73 -8.96
N TYR A 144 11.71 -1.44 -8.53
CA TYR A 144 12.84 -1.81 -9.38
C TYR A 144 13.28 -3.25 -9.12
N LEU A 145 13.85 -3.89 -10.14
CA LEU A 145 14.44 -5.22 -10.06
C LEU A 145 15.86 -5.12 -9.50
N GLN A 146 16.17 -5.89 -8.48
CA GLN A 146 17.51 -6.03 -7.89
C GLN A 146 18.33 -7.06 -8.66
N GLU A 147 19.66 -7.04 -8.51
CA GLU A 147 20.59 -7.99 -9.15
C GLU A 147 20.33 -9.45 -8.74
N ASP A 148 19.85 -9.68 -7.51
CA ASP A 148 19.49 -11.00 -6.99
C ASP A 148 18.12 -11.52 -7.46
N GLY A 149 17.43 -10.73 -8.30
CA GLY A 149 16.11 -11.03 -8.85
C GLY A 149 14.94 -10.73 -7.93
N ASN A 150 15.18 -10.12 -6.76
CA ASN A 150 14.11 -9.60 -5.93
C ASN A 150 13.62 -8.26 -6.47
N ILE A 151 12.36 -7.94 -6.20
CA ILE A 151 11.75 -6.65 -6.56
C ILE A 151 11.65 -5.79 -5.31
N GLN A 152 12.20 -4.58 -5.40
CA GLN A 152 12.11 -3.58 -4.34
C GLN A 152 10.98 -2.60 -4.63
N TYR A 153 10.04 -2.47 -3.69
CA TYR A 153 8.96 -1.50 -3.73
C TYR A 153 9.46 -0.09 -3.39
N CYS A 154 9.00 0.92 -4.15
CA CYS A 154 9.42 2.33 -4.01
C CYS A 154 8.27 3.29 -3.72
N GLY A 155 7.08 2.80 -3.41
CA GLY A 155 5.90 3.65 -3.23
C GLY A 155 4.95 3.60 -4.42
N ARG A 156 4.10 4.63 -4.55
CA ARG A 156 3.11 4.72 -5.63
C ARG A 156 3.38 5.90 -6.55
N CYS A 157 2.93 5.78 -7.79
CA CYS A 157 2.94 6.88 -8.75
C CYS A 157 1.70 7.81 -8.62
N ASP A 158 0.71 7.41 -7.83
CA ASP A 158 -0.54 8.14 -7.55
C ASP A 158 -0.68 8.48 -6.06
N ASN A 159 -1.79 9.12 -5.69
CA ASN A 159 -2.08 9.54 -4.31
C ASN A 159 -2.83 8.47 -3.49
N GLN A 160 -2.94 7.25 -3.99
CA GLN A 160 -3.57 6.16 -3.27
C GLN A 160 -2.73 5.74 -2.06
N VAL A 161 -3.39 5.49 -0.94
CA VAL A 161 -2.73 5.09 0.30
C VAL A 161 -3.33 3.83 0.87
N LYS A 162 -2.54 3.09 1.65
CA LYS A 162 -3.02 2.00 2.50
C LYS A 162 -2.87 2.41 3.97
N ILE A 163 -3.97 2.39 4.72
CA ILE A 163 -4.01 2.71 6.15
C ILE A 163 -4.79 1.62 6.87
N HIS A 164 -4.16 0.94 7.82
CA HIS A 164 -4.72 -0.22 8.53
C HIS A 164 -5.24 -1.32 7.59
N GLY A 165 -4.50 -1.56 6.48
CA GLY A 165 -4.89 -2.52 5.45
C GLY A 165 -6.02 -2.05 4.52
N GLN A 166 -6.61 -0.87 4.77
CA GLN A 166 -7.65 -0.29 3.92
C GLN A 166 -7.00 0.55 2.81
N ARG A 167 -7.27 0.18 1.57
CA ARG A 167 -6.85 0.93 0.38
C ARG A 167 -7.86 2.05 0.12
N MET A 168 -7.38 3.27 -0.05
CA MET A 168 -8.23 4.43 -0.28
C MET A 168 -7.61 5.43 -1.26
N GLU A 169 -8.47 6.04 -2.04
CA GLU A 169 -8.13 7.16 -2.92
C GLU A 169 -8.35 8.45 -2.14
N LEU A 170 -7.29 9.25 -1.98
CA LEU A 170 -7.43 10.54 -1.28
C LEU A 170 -8.34 11.49 -2.05
N GLU A 171 -8.33 11.42 -3.38
CA GLU A 171 -9.19 12.20 -4.27
C GLU A 171 -10.68 11.88 -4.10
N GLU A 172 -11.04 10.67 -3.64
CA GLU A 172 -12.43 10.35 -3.33
C GLU A 172 -12.95 11.19 -2.16
N ILE A 173 -12.12 11.32 -1.11
CA ILE A 173 -12.44 12.16 0.05
C ILE A 173 -12.57 13.63 -0.36
N GLU A 174 -11.63 14.11 -1.18
CA GLU A 174 -11.64 15.46 -1.74
C GLU A 174 -12.88 15.71 -2.59
N SER A 175 -13.21 14.77 -3.48
CA SER A 175 -14.37 14.87 -4.37
C SER A 175 -15.70 14.94 -3.61
N VAL A 176 -15.82 14.23 -2.49
CA VAL A 176 -17.00 14.31 -1.62
C VAL A 176 -17.04 15.66 -0.92
N MET A 177 -15.92 16.11 -0.34
CA MET A 177 -15.86 17.37 0.38
C MET A 177 -16.13 18.60 -0.53
N LEU A 178 -15.67 18.58 -1.77
CA LEU A 178 -15.90 19.65 -2.76
C LEU A 178 -17.40 19.82 -3.15
N ARG A 179 -18.26 18.85 -2.84
CA ARG A 179 -19.71 19.00 -2.99
C ARG A 179 -20.36 19.77 -1.84
N CYS A 180 -19.64 20.01 -0.75
CA CYS A 180 -20.10 20.82 0.37
C CYS A 180 -20.15 22.30 -0.06
N PRO A 181 -21.32 23.00 0.05
CA PRO A 181 -21.50 24.35 -0.50
C PRO A 181 -20.53 25.41 0.05
N ASP A 182 -20.05 25.21 1.28
CA ASP A 182 -19.17 26.17 1.97
C ASP A 182 -17.68 25.95 1.67
N ILE A 183 -17.33 24.89 0.95
CA ILE A 183 -15.95 24.53 0.59
C ILE A 183 -15.64 24.97 -0.83
N THR A 184 -14.62 25.79 -0.99
CA THR A 184 -14.17 26.24 -2.32
C THR A 184 -13.04 25.38 -2.89
N ASN A 185 -12.21 24.80 -2.02
CA ASN A 185 -11.15 23.90 -2.42
C ASN A 185 -10.71 23.03 -1.23
N CYS A 186 -10.16 21.84 -1.49
CA CYS A 186 -9.60 21.02 -0.44
C CYS A 186 -8.50 20.11 -0.97
N ALA A 187 -7.62 19.66 -0.07
CA ALA A 187 -6.61 18.64 -0.33
C ALA A 187 -6.50 17.73 0.90
N VAL A 188 -6.35 16.44 0.65
CA VAL A 188 -6.16 15.44 1.70
C VAL A 188 -4.77 14.83 1.57
N ILE A 189 -4.06 14.75 2.68
CA ILE A 189 -2.77 14.05 2.74
C ILE A 189 -2.82 12.94 3.79
N ALA A 190 -2.13 11.86 3.49
CA ALA A 190 -1.83 10.83 4.46
C ALA A 190 -0.39 10.97 4.94
N LYS A 191 -0.17 10.95 6.25
CA LYS A 191 1.16 10.95 6.85
C LYS A 191 1.32 9.73 7.73
N THR A 192 2.21 8.85 7.33
CA THR A 192 2.63 7.70 8.12
C THR A 192 3.99 7.98 8.73
N THR A 193 4.17 7.70 10.02
CA THR A 193 5.45 7.77 10.70
C THR A 193 5.72 6.44 11.38
N GLU A 194 6.97 6.10 11.60
CA GLU A 194 7.36 4.84 12.26
C GLU A 194 6.83 4.73 13.71
N VAL A 195 6.49 5.86 14.32
CA VAL A 195 6.13 5.95 15.75
C VAL A 195 4.64 6.19 15.98
N PHE A 196 3.92 6.79 15.02
CA PHE A 196 2.52 7.18 15.17
C PHE A 196 1.62 6.46 14.18
N LEU A 197 0.37 6.24 14.58
CA LEU A 197 -0.68 5.79 13.67
C LEU A 197 -0.80 6.70 12.46
N PRO A 198 -1.09 6.15 11.28
CA PRO A 198 -1.32 6.94 10.08
C PRO A 198 -2.38 8.02 10.30
N ILE A 199 -2.12 9.23 9.86
CA ILE A 199 -3.00 10.38 10.02
C ILE A 199 -3.46 10.84 8.64
N LEU A 200 -4.78 10.94 8.46
CA LEU A 200 -5.38 11.67 7.36
C LEU A 200 -5.61 13.13 7.79
N ALA A 201 -5.03 14.06 7.07
CA ALA A 201 -5.21 15.48 7.30
C ALA A 201 -5.84 16.14 6.07
N MET A 202 -6.95 16.82 6.27
CA MET A 202 -7.64 17.61 5.25
C MET A 202 -7.31 19.09 5.43
N PHE A 203 -6.80 19.71 4.39
CA PHE A 203 -6.69 21.15 4.25
C PHE A 203 -7.86 21.63 3.42
N TYR A 204 -8.52 22.71 3.83
CA TYR A 204 -9.68 23.23 3.12
C TYR A 204 -9.71 24.75 3.06
N GLU A 205 -10.26 25.26 1.97
CA GLU A 205 -10.53 26.67 1.73
C GLU A 205 -12.04 26.93 1.89
N SER A 206 -12.38 27.97 2.64
CA SER A 206 -13.75 28.43 2.82
C SER A 206 -13.75 29.92 3.24
N LYS A 207 -14.89 30.61 3.09
CA LYS A 207 -15.02 32.02 3.49
C LYS A 207 -14.77 32.24 4.97
N SER A 208 -15.12 31.29 5.81
CA SER A 208 -14.91 31.32 7.26
C SER A 208 -14.61 29.91 7.76
N LYS A 209 -13.92 29.82 8.90
CA LYS A 209 -13.61 28.52 9.51
C LYS A 209 -14.90 27.78 9.87
N ILE A 210 -15.03 26.55 9.39
CA ILE A 210 -16.17 25.66 9.63
C ILE A 210 -15.85 24.77 10.85
N PRO A 211 -16.84 24.51 11.75
CA PRO A 211 -16.64 23.54 12.83
C PRO A 211 -16.26 22.16 12.29
N VAL A 212 -15.30 21.52 12.94
CA VAL A 212 -14.78 20.20 12.51
C VAL A 212 -15.89 19.14 12.50
N GLU A 213 -16.79 19.18 13.47
CA GLU A 213 -17.92 18.27 13.59
C GLU A 213 -18.85 18.35 12.38
N THR A 214 -19.06 19.57 11.83
CA THR A 214 -19.89 19.77 10.62
C THR A 214 -19.24 19.12 9.40
N LEU A 215 -17.93 19.34 9.19
CA LEU A 215 -17.19 18.73 8.08
C LEU A 215 -17.14 17.21 8.20
N LYS A 216 -16.91 16.73 9.42
CA LYS A 216 -16.85 15.31 9.73
C LYS A 216 -18.22 14.63 9.51
N SER A 217 -19.29 15.22 10.00
CA SER A 217 -20.65 14.71 9.79
C SER A 217 -20.99 14.65 8.32
N TYR A 218 -20.66 15.70 7.55
CA TYR A 218 -20.90 15.72 6.11
C TYR A 218 -20.20 14.55 5.39
N LEU A 219 -18.92 14.30 5.69
CA LEU A 219 -18.21 13.17 5.10
C LEU A 219 -18.78 11.81 5.51
N GLN A 220 -19.23 11.67 6.75
CA GLN A 220 -19.80 10.42 7.27
C GLN A 220 -21.08 9.99 6.57
N ASP A 221 -21.81 10.93 5.95
CA ASP A 221 -23.00 10.60 5.15
C ASP A 221 -22.67 9.88 3.82
N PHE A 222 -21.43 9.98 3.35
CA PHE A 222 -21.01 9.48 2.04
C PHE A 222 -19.85 8.49 2.07
N LEU A 223 -19.02 8.54 3.12
CA LEU A 223 -17.78 7.77 3.20
C LEU A 223 -17.74 6.86 4.44
N PRO A 224 -17.09 5.69 4.33
CA PRO A 224 -16.89 4.83 5.48
C PRO A 224 -15.96 5.49 6.52
N GLN A 225 -16.11 5.07 7.77
CA GLN A 225 -15.42 5.66 8.92
C GLN A 225 -13.90 5.76 8.77
N TYR A 226 -13.26 4.78 8.11
CA TYR A 226 -11.81 4.74 7.93
C TYR A 226 -11.28 5.81 6.94
N MET A 227 -12.14 6.40 6.10
CA MET A 227 -11.81 7.48 5.17
C MET A 227 -12.02 8.87 5.77
N ILE A 228 -12.52 8.98 6.99
CA ILE A 228 -12.79 10.27 7.62
C ILE A 228 -11.49 10.86 8.18
N PRO A 229 -11.07 12.05 7.74
CA PRO A 229 -9.82 12.67 8.20
C PRO A 229 -9.77 12.87 9.72
N ASN A 230 -8.57 12.68 10.29
CA ASN A 230 -8.33 12.88 11.73
C ASN A 230 -8.05 14.35 12.07
N ARG A 231 -7.62 15.13 11.08
CA ARG A 231 -7.27 16.54 11.21
C ARG A 231 -7.91 17.37 10.11
N TYR A 232 -8.41 18.56 10.47
CA TYR A 232 -9.00 19.53 9.55
C TYR A 232 -8.31 20.87 9.77
N ILE A 233 -7.74 21.43 8.70
CA ILE A 233 -6.92 22.63 8.73
C ILE A 233 -7.51 23.64 7.74
N HIS A 234 -8.08 24.72 8.29
CA HIS A 234 -8.55 25.83 7.49
C HIS A 234 -7.38 26.66 7.01
N ILE A 235 -7.31 26.92 5.71
CA ILE A 235 -6.26 27.75 5.09
C ILE A 235 -6.89 28.74 4.12
N HIS A 236 -6.20 29.85 3.89
CA HIS A 236 -6.67 30.89 2.97
C HIS A 236 -6.55 30.47 1.52
N GLN A 237 -5.48 29.76 1.17
CA GLN A 237 -5.22 29.27 -0.17
C GLN A 237 -4.31 28.03 -0.14
N LEU A 238 -4.69 27.00 -0.89
CA LEU A 238 -3.87 25.83 -1.12
C LEU A 238 -2.66 26.20 -2.00
N PRO A 239 -1.43 25.79 -1.63
CA PRO A 239 -0.28 25.98 -2.49
C PRO A 239 -0.49 25.24 -3.80
N LYS A 240 -0.18 25.91 -4.93
CA LYS A 240 -0.22 25.30 -6.25
C LYS A 240 1.20 25.00 -6.70
N THR A 241 1.42 23.83 -7.30
CA THR A 241 2.65 23.55 -8.05
C THR A 241 2.68 24.43 -9.29
N THR A 242 3.84 24.97 -9.60
CA THR A 242 4.13 25.71 -10.84
C THR A 242 4.22 24.77 -12.02
#